data_1fd15f97ee4288529f12ff54e04d445e
#
_entry.id   1fd15f97ee4288529f12ff54e04d445e
#
_cell.length_a   1.000
_cell.length_b   1.000
_cell.length_c   1.000
_cell.angle_alpha   90.00
_cell.angle_beta   90.00
_cell.angle_gamma   90.00
#
_symmetry.space_group_name_H-M   'P 1'
#
loop_
_entity.id
_entity.type
_entity.pdbx_description
1 polymer ?
#
loop_
_entity_poly.entity_id
_entity_poly.type
_entity_poly.pdbx_seq_one_letter_code
_entity_poly.pdbx_strand_id
1 'polypeptide(L)'
;MKSLRILVSLTVWTALVLVPTSIAQTSASTQASARGNGSIVGFVSNAATRTGLEGAIVEITALGIATRSDNSGRFVIAGLPAGVHEVSVSYIGLDTVKTPIAVSDGQRAAQDFALTSSIYKLDAFKVTGEREGNALALTMQRNAENVKNVVAMDSFGNLPNMSVGEVVMRLPGIAPITQDEGLNFGMQVRGMPGNLNTVTMDGQRMPSIGTNRALELHTVSATLYEQMEMIKGLTPDASADSLGGNLNLKTRSTLNMKEKRRMTFSSTVRGAPPWTEQIPLRAAHRYHPLFTLSYQENFSVLGDTQNLGVQANVRYSENAIGGVVVNRNYQAATASPAYVWDYSVRNNFNNRVQKNVNVKTEYRLSDSAKFTVNTLFNHNIERHRRGYTMRAYTGSATAVPSATS
;
A
#
# COMPACT_ATOMS: atom_id res chain seq x y z
N MET A 1 -11.41 -5.97 -42.58
CA MET A 1 -10.99 -7.32 -42.99
C MET A 1 -9.47 -7.39 -42.91
N LYS A 2 -8.93 -8.04 -41.94
CA LYS A 2 -7.71 -8.84 -41.87
C LYS A 2 -7.36 -9.04 -40.38
N SER A 3 -7.65 -10.25 -39.94
CA SER A 3 -7.32 -10.80 -38.62
C SER A 3 -5.81 -11.00 -38.48
N LEU A 4 -5.22 -10.45 -37.43
CA LEU A 4 -3.85 -10.75 -37.04
C LEU A 4 -3.89 -11.65 -35.79
N ARG A 5 -3.62 -12.94 -35.99
CA ARG A 5 -3.41 -13.92 -34.94
C ARG A 5 -1.98 -13.73 -34.42
N ILE A 6 -1.83 -13.39 -33.15
CA ILE A 6 -0.54 -13.42 -32.46
C ILE A 6 -0.46 -14.72 -31.68
N LEU A 7 0.37 -15.63 -32.20
CA LEU A 7 0.85 -16.82 -31.49
C LEU A 7 1.95 -16.38 -30.53
N VAL A 8 1.74 -16.55 -29.23
CA VAL A 8 2.80 -16.40 -28.23
C VAL A 8 3.39 -17.79 -27.99
N SER A 9 4.58 -18.03 -28.52
CA SER A 9 5.40 -19.21 -28.22
C SER A 9 6.18 -18.98 -26.94
N LEU A 10 5.88 -19.76 -25.91
CA LEU A 10 6.58 -19.80 -24.63
C LEU A 10 7.80 -20.71 -24.75
N THR A 11 9.00 -20.16 -24.90
CA THR A 11 10.24 -20.90 -24.80
C THR A 11 10.81 -20.81 -23.39
N VAL A 12 10.76 -21.93 -22.67
CA VAL A 12 11.40 -22.10 -21.36
C VAL A 12 12.90 -22.36 -21.57
N TRP A 13 13.75 -21.47 -21.09
CA TRP A 13 15.18 -21.67 -21.00
C TRP A 13 15.54 -22.20 -19.62
N THR A 14 15.96 -23.46 -19.54
CA THR A 14 16.62 -24.06 -18.37
C THR A 14 18.11 -23.80 -18.46
N ALA A 15 18.62 -22.89 -17.63
CA ALA A 15 20.06 -22.72 -17.41
C ALA A 15 20.47 -23.45 -16.11
N LEU A 16 21.20 -24.55 -16.27
CA LEU A 16 21.83 -25.29 -15.20
C LEU A 16 23.16 -24.61 -14.84
N VAL A 17 23.25 -23.97 -13.67
CA VAL A 17 24.50 -23.38 -13.16
C VAL A 17 25.09 -24.30 -12.10
N LEU A 18 26.21 -24.90 -12.43
CA LEU A 18 27.12 -25.59 -11.47
C LEU A 18 27.90 -24.54 -10.66
N VAL A 19 27.76 -24.56 -9.35
CA VAL A 19 28.57 -23.75 -8.43
C VAL A 19 29.56 -24.67 -7.68
N PRO A 20 30.85 -24.38 -7.65
CA PRO A 20 31.79 -25.18 -6.87
C PRO A 20 31.74 -24.79 -5.40
N THR A 21 31.68 -25.80 -4.53
CA THR A 21 31.73 -25.65 -3.07
C THR A 21 33.16 -25.41 -2.61
N SER A 22 33.39 -24.25 -1.98
CA SER A 22 34.60 -23.99 -1.20
C SER A 22 34.30 -24.16 0.29
N ILE A 23 35.00 -25.13 0.90
CA ILE A 23 34.92 -25.39 2.35
C ILE A 23 35.94 -24.47 3.04
N ALA A 24 35.47 -23.55 3.85
CA ALA A 24 36.29 -22.82 4.83
C ALA A 24 35.86 -23.27 6.24
N GLN A 25 36.69 -24.02 6.89
CA GLN A 25 36.58 -24.36 8.31
C GLN A 25 37.04 -23.17 9.14
N THR A 26 36.16 -22.60 9.96
CA THR A 26 36.54 -21.74 11.06
C THR A 26 35.98 -22.32 12.35
N SER A 27 36.81 -22.79 13.20
CA SER A 27 36.47 -23.32 14.52
C SER A 27 36.18 -22.14 15.46
N ALA A 28 34.92 -21.91 15.78
CA ALA A 28 34.54 -21.08 16.90
C ALA A 28 33.87 -21.94 17.97
N SER A 29 34.43 -21.97 19.13
CA SER A 29 33.89 -22.64 20.32
C SER A 29 32.56 -22.00 20.72
N THR A 30 31.47 -22.70 20.47
CA THR A 30 30.12 -22.25 20.82
C THR A 30 29.61 -23.15 21.93
N GLN A 31 29.16 -22.54 23.01
CA GLN A 31 28.26 -23.18 23.96
C GLN A 31 27.11 -23.82 23.18
N ALA A 32 27.07 -25.11 23.14
CA ALA A 32 26.00 -25.87 22.52
C ALA A 32 24.74 -25.74 23.40
N SER A 33 23.92 -24.77 23.12
CA SER A 33 22.51 -24.88 23.43
C SER A 33 22.01 -26.08 22.64
N ALA A 34 21.55 -27.14 23.34
CA ALA A 34 21.01 -28.34 22.72
C ALA A 34 19.82 -27.96 21.82
N ARG A 35 20.10 -27.69 20.55
CA ARG A 35 19.06 -27.49 19.54
C ARG A 35 18.39 -28.84 19.32
N GLY A 36 17.15 -28.94 19.72
CA GLY A 36 16.32 -30.10 19.41
C GLY A 36 15.82 -30.06 17.97
N ASN A 37 15.28 -31.16 17.49
CA ASN A 37 14.68 -31.26 16.15
C ASN A 37 13.17 -31.03 16.18
N GLY A 38 12.58 -30.69 17.33
CA GLY A 38 11.16 -30.43 17.48
C GLY A 38 10.76 -29.06 16.90
N SER A 39 9.49 -28.93 16.55
CA SER A 39 8.93 -27.66 16.09
C SER A 39 7.50 -27.45 16.58
N ILE A 40 7.13 -26.17 16.78
CA ILE A 40 5.75 -25.77 17.05
C ILE A 40 5.27 -24.91 15.88
N VAL A 41 4.09 -25.22 15.39
CA VAL A 41 3.43 -24.46 14.33
C VAL A 41 2.01 -24.16 14.73
N GLY A 42 1.46 -23.10 14.19
CA GLY A 42 0.08 -22.77 14.49
C GLY A 42 -0.36 -21.47 13.83
N PHE A 43 -1.53 -21.06 14.23
CA PHE A 43 -2.20 -19.89 13.71
C PHE A 43 -2.61 -18.97 14.86
N VAL A 44 -2.27 -17.69 14.74
CA VAL A 44 -2.69 -16.65 15.69
C VAL A 44 -3.84 -15.87 15.09
N SER A 45 -4.96 -15.78 15.79
CA SER A 45 -6.15 -15.09 15.31
C SER A 45 -6.81 -14.25 16.41
N ASN A 46 -7.56 -13.24 15.99
CA ASN A 46 -8.45 -12.52 16.89
C ASN A 46 -9.72 -13.36 17.13
N ALA A 47 -10.06 -13.62 18.38
CA ALA A 47 -11.22 -14.45 18.76
C ALA A 47 -12.55 -13.82 18.35
N ALA A 48 -12.65 -12.49 18.35
CA ALA A 48 -13.89 -11.76 18.03
C ALA A 48 -14.16 -11.68 16.54
N THR A 49 -13.14 -11.34 15.74
CA THR A 49 -13.27 -11.13 14.27
C THR A 49 -12.92 -12.36 13.46
N ARG A 50 -12.27 -13.34 14.10
CA ARG A 50 -11.79 -14.57 13.46
C ARG A 50 -10.77 -14.34 12.33
N THR A 51 -10.09 -13.21 12.31
CA THR A 51 -9.04 -12.86 11.35
C THR A 51 -7.68 -13.30 11.86
N GLY A 52 -6.79 -13.73 10.94
CA GLY A 52 -5.38 -13.99 11.26
C GLY A 52 -4.67 -12.70 11.64
N LEU A 53 -3.79 -12.77 12.62
CA LEU A 53 -3.03 -11.62 13.12
C LEU A 53 -1.61 -11.67 12.56
N GLU A 54 -1.27 -10.75 11.69
CA GLU A 54 0.10 -10.57 11.18
C GLU A 54 0.96 -9.84 12.21
N GLY A 55 2.18 -10.33 12.43
CA GLY A 55 3.14 -9.70 13.34
C GLY A 55 2.88 -9.98 14.83
N ALA A 56 1.99 -10.91 15.18
CA ALA A 56 1.85 -11.39 16.55
C ALA A 56 3.18 -12.01 17.02
N ILE A 57 3.61 -11.63 18.22
CA ILE A 57 4.85 -12.14 18.82
C ILE A 57 4.52 -13.45 19.51
N VAL A 58 5.21 -14.52 19.10
CA VAL A 58 5.15 -15.85 19.70
C VAL A 58 6.52 -16.16 20.29
N GLU A 59 6.60 -16.32 21.59
CA GLU A 59 7.87 -16.49 22.30
C GLU A 59 7.86 -17.65 23.28
N ILE A 60 9.01 -18.26 23.45
CA ILE A 60 9.32 -19.21 24.51
C ILE A 60 10.39 -18.55 25.38
N THR A 61 9.95 -17.84 26.40
CA THR A 61 10.83 -17.01 27.24
C THR A 61 11.95 -17.84 27.90
N ALA A 62 11.67 -19.08 28.28
CA ALA A 62 12.64 -19.97 28.90
C ALA A 62 13.84 -20.32 27.97
N LEU A 63 13.64 -20.29 26.65
CA LEU A 63 14.67 -20.59 25.65
C LEU A 63 15.20 -19.33 24.94
N GLY A 64 14.62 -18.16 25.22
CA GLY A 64 14.96 -16.91 24.52
C GLY A 64 14.63 -16.93 23.02
N ILE A 65 13.68 -17.80 22.61
CA ILE A 65 13.28 -17.93 21.20
C ILE A 65 11.99 -17.15 21.00
N ALA A 66 12.00 -16.25 20.00
CA ALA A 66 10.81 -15.52 19.58
C ALA A 66 10.67 -15.56 18.07
N THR A 67 9.44 -15.65 17.59
CA THR A 67 9.07 -15.53 16.17
C THR A 67 7.85 -14.64 16.02
N ARG A 68 7.55 -14.25 14.78
CA ARG A 68 6.33 -13.48 14.47
C ARG A 68 5.47 -14.26 13.50
N SER A 69 4.17 -14.09 13.66
CA SER A 69 3.23 -14.62 12.67
C SER A 69 3.35 -13.88 11.34
N ASP A 70 3.18 -14.63 10.27
CA ASP A 70 3.16 -14.09 8.90
C ASP A 70 1.84 -13.34 8.60
N ASN A 71 1.71 -12.86 7.36
CA ASN A 71 0.53 -12.15 6.88
C ASN A 71 -0.77 -12.98 6.88
N SER A 72 -0.68 -14.29 7.12
CA SER A 72 -1.83 -15.17 7.30
C SER A 72 -2.13 -15.47 8.78
N GLY A 73 -1.32 -14.95 9.70
CA GLY A 73 -1.38 -15.26 11.11
C GLY A 73 -0.65 -16.55 11.50
N ARG A 74 0.06 -17.21 10.57
CA ARG A 74 0.80 -18.45 10.87
C ARG A 74 2.15 -18.15 11.48
N PHE A 75 2.59 -19.05 12.35
CA PHE A 75 3.93 -18.99 12.92
C PHE A 75 4.57 -20.38 12.94
N VAL A 76 5.89 -20.38 12.95
CA VAL A 76 6.73 -21.59 13.09
C VAL A 76 7.87 -21.30 14.05
N ILE A 77 8.00 -22.12 15.09
CA ILE A 77 9.18 -22.15 15.96
C ILE A 77 9.85 -23.50 15.76
N ALA A 78 11.08 -23.50 15.28
CA ALA A 78 11.87 -24.72 15.02
C ALA A 78 13.08 -24.80 15.96
N GLY A 79 13.69 -25.99 16.03
CA GLY A 79 14.89 -26.21 16.82
C GLY A 79 14.62 -26.38 18.32
N LEU A 80 13.44 -26.86 18.68
CA LEU A 80 13.03 -27.04 20.07
C LEU A 80 13.49 -28.40 20.61
N PRO A 81 14.07 -28.45 21.82
CA PRO A 81 14.31 -29.71 22.51
C PRO A 81 13.01 -30.37 22.91
N ALA A 82 13.02 -31.70 23.08
CA ALA A 82 11.88 -32.44 23.61
C ALA A 82 11.56 -31.95 25.02
N GLY A 83 10.27 -31.73 25.30
CA GLY A 83 9.80 -31.25 26.60
C GLY A 83 8.52 -30.46 26.53
N VAL A 84 8.10 -29.91 27.66
CA VAL A 84 6.96 -29.01 27.74
C VAL A 84 7.48 -27.57 27.75
N HIS A 85 7.05 -26.77 26.75
CA HIS A 85 7.43 -25.38 26.59
C HIS A 85 6.23 -24.47 26.83
N GLU A 86 6.39 -23.45 27.68
CA GLU A 86 5.39 -22.41 27.82
C GLU A 86 5.53 -21.40 26.66
N VAL A 87 4.55 -21.42 25.77
CA VAL A 87 4.49 -20.49 24.63
C VAL A 87 3.62 -19.30 25.02
N SER A 88 4.19 -18.12 24.93
CA SER A 88 3.52 -16.84 25.15
C SER A 88 3.22 -16.18 23.81
N VAL A 89 1.97 -15.78 23.59
CA VAL A 89 1.54 -15.09 22.36
C VAL A 89 0.95 -13.75 22.73
N SER A 90 1.50 -12.69 22.15
CA SER A 90 1.08 -11.32 22.42
C SER A 90 0.82 -10.54 21.13
N TYR A 91 -0.15 -9.63 21.20
CA TYR A 91 -0.51 -8.71 20.11
C TYR A 91 -1.02 -7.39 20.68
N ILE A 92 -0.72 -6.27 20.02
CA ILE A 92 -1.15 -4.94 20.51
C ILE A 92 -2.67 -4.85 20.57
N GLY A 93 -3.18 -4.44 21.73
CA GLY A 93 -4.62 -4.29 21.96
C GLY A 93 -5.35 -5.57 22.31
N LEU A 94 -4.65 -6.71 22.42
CA LEU A 94 -5.19 -8.00 22.84
C LEU A 94 -4.44 -8.54 24.05
N ASP A 95 -5.12 -9.36 24.85
CA ASP A 95 -4.52 -9.98 26.03
C ASP A 95 -3.50 -11.05 25.62
N THR A 96 -2.38 -11.10 26.34
CA THR A 96 -1.37 -12.12 26.15
C THR A 96 -1.88 -13.48 26.61
N VAL A 97 -1.77 -14.49 25.77
CA VAL A 97 -2.12 -15.88 26.08
C VAL A 97 -0.85 -16.69 26.29
N LYS A 98 -0.80 -17.45 27.37
CA LYS A 98 0.29 -18.39 27.68
C LYS A 98 -0.29 -19.82 27.73
N THR A 99 0.38 -20.73 27.04
CA THR A 99 -0.06 -22.13 26.95
C THR A 99 1.14 -23.07 26.99
N PRO A 100 1.15 -24.08 27.85
CA PRO A 100 2.16 -25.13 27.85
C PRO A 100 1.92 -26.08 26.66
N ILE A 101 2.94 -26.35 25.86
CA ILE A 101 2.90 -27.22 24.68
C ILE A 101 3.98 -28.29 24.82
N ALA A 102 3.58 -29.56 24.75
CA ALA A 102 4.51 -30.66 24.73
C ALA A 102 5.05 -30.90 23.35
N VAL A 103 6.37 -30.91 23.21
CA VAL A 103 7.10 -31.18 21.97
C VAL A 103 7.91 -32.44 22.14
N SER A 104 7.73 -33.43 21.24
CA SER A 104 8.55 -34.61 21.16
C SER A 104 9.71 -34.39 20.18
N ASP A 105 10.81 -35.12 20.38
CA ASP A 105 11.97 -34.96 19.52
C ASP A 105 11.64 -35.32 18.06
N GLY A 106 12.03 -34.43 17.12
CA GLY A 106 11.73 -34.58 15.70
C GLY A 106 10.25 -34.42 15.31
N GLN A 107 9.37 -34.16 16.27
CA GLN A 107 7.93 -34.03 16.04
C GLN A 107 7.53 -32.56 15.85
N ARG A 108 6.43 -32.38 15.12
CA ARG A 108 5.79 -31.10 14.90
C ARG A 108 4.52 -31.00 15.75
N ALA A 109 4.52 -30.15 16.75
CA ALA A 109 3.34 -29.84 17.55
C ALA A 109 2.53 -28.74 16.86
N ALA A 110 1.23 -28.91 16.74
CA ALA A 110 0.31 -27.91 16.18
C ALA A 110 -0.52 -27.29 17.28
N GLN A 111 -0.50 -25.93 17.39
CA GLN A 111 -1.28 -25.19 18.36
C GLN A 111 -1.74 -23.86 17.80
N ASP A 112 -3.04 -23.65 17.77
CA ASP A 112 -3.64 -22.37 17.37
C ASP A 112 -3.94 -21.50 18.59
N PHE A 113 -3.81 -20.18 18.43
CA PHE A 113 -4.08 -19.19 19.45
C PHE A 113 -5.16 -18.22 18.99
N ALA A 114 -6.21 -18.08 19.78
CA ALA A 114 -7.25 -17.09 19.57
C ALA A 114 -7.13 -16.02 20.66
N LEU A 115 -6.57 -14.87 20.29
CA LEU A 115 -6.39 -13.75 21.22
C LEU A 115 -7.68 -12.95 21.36
N THR A 116 -7.97 -12.51 22.58
CA THR A 116 -9.12 -11.69 22.92
C THR A 116 -8.66 -10.48 23.74
N SER A 117 -9.51 -9.46 23.88
CA SER A 117 -9.25 -8.35 24.80
C SER A 117 -10.21 -8.44 25.98
N SER A 118 -9.69 -8.28 27.19
CA SER A 118 -10.50 -8.21 28.42
C SER A 118 -11.53 -7.08 28.41
N ILE A 119 -11.30 -6.06 27.58
CA ILE A 119 -12.22 -4.94 27.35
C ILE A 119 -13.55 -5.41 26.74
N TYR A 120 -13.57 -6.53 26.03
CA TYR A 120 -14.80 -7.11 25.48
C TYR A 120 -15.68 -7.89 26.48
N LYS A 121 -15.28 -8.00 27.74
CA LYS A 121 -16.06 -8.68 28.80
C LYS A 121 -17.05 -7.79 29.54
N LEU A 122 -17.08 -6.51 29.26
CA LEU A 122 -18.07 -5.57 29.78
C LEU A 122 -19.23 -5.47 28.79
N ASP A 123 -20.47 -5.68 29.32
CA ASP A 123 -21.73 -5.63 28.58
C ASP A 123 -21.78 -4.47 27.58
N ALA A 124 -22.18 -4.79 26.35
CA ALA A 124 -22.71 -3.98 25.23
C ALA A 124 -22.61 -2.45 25.29
N PHE A 125 -21.53 -1.89 25.81
CA PHE A 125 -21.15 -0.52 25.53
C PHE A 125 -20.32 -0.57 24.24
N LYS A 126 -20.86 -0.06 23.14
CA LYS A 126 -20.11 0.16 21.89
C LYS A 126 -18.99 1.17 22.12
N VAL A 127 -17.97 0.75 22.84
CA VAL A 127 -16.66 1.38 22.68
C VAL A 127 -16.22 0.93 21.29
N THR A 128 -16.10 1.88 20.37
CA THR A 128 -15.40 1.67 19.11
C THR A 128 -13.95 1.34 19.49
N GLY A 129 -13.68 0.08 19.77
CA GLY A 129 -12.32 -0.43 19.89
C GLY A 129 -11.54 -0.01 18.65
N GLU A 130 -10.28 0.24 18.82
CA GLU A 130 -9.38 0.56 17.71
C GLU A 130 -9.63 -0.46 16.59
N ARG A 131 -9.88 0.03 15.37
CA ARG A 131 -10.19 -0.85 14.25
C ARG A 131 -9.02 -1.82 14.08
N GLU A 132 -9.31 -3.08 13.81
CA GLU A 132 -8.32 -4.16 13.73
C GLU A 132 -7.15 -3.81 12.79
N GLY A 133 -7.43 -3.16 11.65
CA GLY A 133 -6.41 -2.67 10.73
C GLY A 133 -5.47 -1.65 11.36
N ASN A 134 -5.96 -0.80 12.26
CA ASN A 134 -5.13 0.18 12.96
C ASN A 134 -4.21 -0.48 13.99
N ALA A 135 -4.70 -1.48 14.72
CA ALA A 135 -3.88 -2.27 15.65
C ALA A 135 -2.75 -3.01 14.92
N LEU A 136 -3.05 -3.60 13.76
CA LEU A 136 -2.06 -4.22 12.88
C LEU A 136 -1.02 -3.19 12.42
N ALA A 137 -1.44 -2.03 11.92
CA ALA A 137 -0.56 -0.97 11.45
C ALA A 137 0.40 -0.49 12.55
N LEU A 138 -0.10 -0.27 13.76
CA LEU A 138 0.71 0.11 14.92
C LEU A 138 1.71 -0.99 15.32
N THR A 139 1.29 -2.25 15.27
CA THR A 139 2.16 -3.40 15.54
C THR A 139 3.31 -3.46 14.54
N MET A 140 3.01 -3.32 13.26
CA MET A 140 4.01 -3.31 12.20
C MET A 140 4.95 -2.12 12.31
N GLN A 141 4.45 -0.93 12.66
CA GLN A 141 5.28 0.25 12.86
C GLN A 141 6.21 0.07 14.07
N ARG A 142 5.70 -0.49 15.18
CA ARG A 142 6.49 -0.70 16.40
C ARG A 142 7.57 -1.77 16.23
N ASN A 143 7.29 -2.80 15.45
CA ASN A 143 8.22 -3.91 15.21
C ASN A 143 9.13 -3.70 14.00
N ALA A 144 9.09 -2.51 13.39
CA ALA A 144 9.92 -2.22 12.23
C ALA A 144 11.39 -2.03 12.64
N GLU A 145 12.28 -2.61 11.85
CA GLU A 145 13.72 -2.42 11.99
C GLU A 145 14.19 -1.03 11.52
N ASN A 146 13.35 -0.34 10.76
CA ASN A 146 13.62 0.97 10.19
C ASN A 146 12.56 2.00 10.58
N VAL A 147 12.85 3.27 10.29
CA VAL A 147 11.88 4.36 10.51
C VAL A 147 10.80 4.30 9.45
N LYS A 148 9.63 3.80 9.81
CA LYS A 148 8.45 3.80 8.94
C LYS A 148 7.18 4.22 9.67
N ASN A 149 6.23 4.76 8.90
CA ASN A 149 4.87 4.98 9.34
C ASN A 149 3.96 4.01 8.59
N VAL A 150 3.13 3.31 9.32
CA VAL A 150 2.15 2.37 8.76
C VAL A 150 0.75 2.86 9.09
N VAL A 151 -0.10 2.92 8.08
CA VAL A 151 -1.50 3.35 8.25
C VAL A 151 -2.41 2.38 7.52
N ALA A 152 -3.41 1.91 8.22
CA ALA A 152 -4.47 1.07 7.64
C ALA A 152 -5.46 1.94 6.85
N MET A 153 -5.92 1.46 5.70
CA MET A 153 -6.82 2.22 4.84
C MET A 153 -8.22 2.41 5.43
N ASP A 154 -8.65 1.51 6.29
CA ASP A 154 -9.94 1.60 6.99
C ASP A 154 -9.99 2.73 8.02
N SER A 155 -8.84 3.22 8.49
CA SER A 155 -8.76 4.36 9.43
C SER A 155 -9.22 5.68 8.80
N PHE A 156 -9.17 5.80 7.47
CA PHE A 156 -9.57 7.03 6.77
C PHE A 156 -11.07 7.12 6.45
N GLY A 157 -11.83 6.02 6.64
CA GLY A 157 -13.26 6.00 6.34
C GLY A 157 -13.57 6.23 4.85
N ASN A 158 -14.72 6.82 4.56
CA ASN A 158 -15.16 7.10 3.19
C ASN A 158 -14.72 8.51 2.76
N LEU A 159 -13.56 8.62 2.13
CA LEU A 159 -13.11 9.87 1.53
C LEU A 159 -13.77 10.08 0.15
N PRO A 160 -14.18 11.31 -0.18
CA PRO A 160 -14.82 11.62 -1.46
C PRO A 160 -13.98 11.27 -2.69
N ASN A 161 -12.66 11.35 -2.55
CA ASN A 161 -11.69 11.01 -3.60
C ASN A 161 -10.58 10.15 -3.00
N MET A 162 -10.82 8.84 -2.95
CA MET A 162 -9.87 7.88 -2.40
C MET A 162 -8.76 7.57 -3.42
N SER A 163 -7.96 8.57 -3.77
CA SER A 163 -6.67 8.33 -4.44
C SER A 163 -5.55 8.12 -3.43
N VAL A 164 -4.49 7.43 -3.83
CA VAL A 164 -3.30 7.28 -2.99
C VAL A 164 -2.72 8.64 -2.62
N GLY A 165 -2.75 9.62 -3.54
CA GLY A 165 -2.30 10.97 -3.29
C GLY A 165 -3.02 11.66 -2.12
N GLU A 166 -4.33 11.49 -2.01
CA GLU A 166 -5.13 12.08 -0.93
C GLU A 166 -4.87 11.47 0.44
N VAL A 167 -4.56 10.18 0.46
CA VAL A 167 -4.31 9.47 1.71
C VAL A 167 -2.90 9.71 2.21
N VAL A 168 -1.91 9.65 1.32
CA VAL A 168 -0.50 9.81 1.70
C VAL A 168 -0.17 11.17 2.29
N MET A 169 -0.91 12.21 1.89
CA MET A 169 -0.78 13.57 2.45
C MET A 169 -1.08 13.66 3.95
N ARG A 170 -1.79 12.68 4.49
CA ARG A 170 -2.15 12.64 5.91
C ARG A 170 -1.09 11.95 6.76
N LEU A 171 -0.06 11.43 6.12
CA LEU A 171 1.07 10.83 6.80
C LEU A 171 2.07 11.89 7.26
N PRO A 172 2.66 11.76 8.45
CA PRO A 172 3.60 12.74 8.96
C PRO A 172 4.87 12.82 8.12
N GLY A 173 5.36 14.04 7.87
CA GLY A 173 6.60 14.31 7.13
C GLY A 173 6.47 14.17 5.62
N ILE A 174 5.26 14.26 5.10
CA ILE A 174 4.97 14.29 3.66
C ILE A 174 4.35 15.62 3.29
N ALA A 175 4.85 16.23 2.22
CA ALA A 175 4.26 17.42 1.62
C ALA A 175 3.70 17.07 0.23
N PRO A 176 2.56 17.69 -0.16
CA PRO A 176 1.98 17.44 -1.47
C PRO A 176 2.76 18.12 -2.59
N ILE A 177 2.77 17.48 -3.75
CA ILE A 177 3.00 18.13 -5.03
C ILE A 177 1.64 18.23 -5.70
N THR A 178 1.07 19.43 -5.71
CA THR A 178 -0.27 19.67 -6.26
C THR A 178 -0.19 20.18 -7.69
N GLN A 179 -1.18 19.80 -8.49
CA GLN A 179 -1.44 20.43 -9.79
C GLN A 179 -2.37 21.64 -9.66
N ASP A 180 -2.46 22.40 -10.74
CA ASP A 180 -3.32 23.60 -10.85
C ASP A 180 -4.79 23.34 -10.48
N GLU A 181 -5.24 22.09 -10.54
CA GLU A 181 -6.61 21.65 -10.20
C GLU A 181 -6.77 21.29 -8.72
N GLY A 182 -5.74 21.52 -7.89
CA GLY A 182 -5.74 21.17 -6.47
C GLY A 182 -5.65 19.68 -6.18
N LEU A 183 -5.26 18.88 -7.18
CA LEU A 183 -5.05 17.45 -7.01
C LEU A 183 -3.65 17.15 -6.49
N ASN A 184 -3.56 16.20 -5.58
CA ASN A 184 -2.30 15.69 -5.07
C ASN A 184 -1.66 14.74 -6.08
N PHE A 185 -0.85 15.34 -6.94
CA PHE A 185 -0.19 14.65 -8.05
C PHE A 185 0.95 13.75 -7.58
N GLY A 186 1.77 14.24 -6.68
CA GLY A 186 2.93 13.54 -6.16
C GLY A 186 3.19 13.85 -4.69
N MET A 187 4.28 13.35 -4.18
CA MET A 187 4.69 13.55 -2.79
C MET A 187 6.14 13.99 -2.69
N GLN A 188 6.41 14.83 -1.70
CA GLN A 188 7.75 15.13 -1.20
C GLN A 188 7.89 14.53 0.18
N VAL A 189 8.91 13.72 0.38
CA VAL A 189 9.21 13.11 1.67
C VAL A 189 10.42 13.80 2.27
N ARG A 190 10.29 14.39 3.46
CA ARG A 190 11.37 15.13 4.13
C ARG A 190 11.98 16.24 3.27
N GLY A 191 11.17 16.90 2.44
CA GLY A 191 11.63 17.96 1.52
C GLY A 191 12.34 17.45 0.26
N MET A 192 12.53 16.15 0.09
CA MET A 192 13.11 15.58 -1.12
C MET A 192 12.10 15.62 -2.28
N PRO A 193 12.51 16.02 -3.49
CA PRO A 193 11.62 16.09 -4.64
C PRO A 193 11.05 14.73 -5.03
N GLY A 194 9.91 14.73 -5.72
CA GLY A 194 9.13 13.53 -6.01
C GLY A 194 9.87 12.42 -6.77
N ASN A 195 10.84 12.79 -7.60
CA ASN A 195 11.67 11.86 -8.38
C ASN A 195 12.74 11.12 -7.55
N LEU A 196 12.98 11.54 -6.31
CA LEU A 196 13.86 10.87 -5.35
C LEU A 196 13.09 10.01 -4.35
N ASN A 197 11.78 9.86 -4.53
CA ASN A 197 10.93 8.98 -3.75
C ASN A 197 10.44 7.84 -4.65
N THR A 198 10.33 6.65 -4.09
CA THR A 198 9.82 5.49 -4.81
C THR A 198 8.43 5.10 -4.32
N VAL A 199 7.67 4.45 -5.18
CA VAL A 199 6.39 3.82 -4.82
C VAL A 199 6.47 2.36 -5.20
N THR A 200 6.18 1.51 -4.24
CA THR A 200 6.15 0.05 -4.42
C THR A 200 4.75 -0.49 -4.12
N MET A 201 4.42 -1.61 -4.71
CA MET A 201 3.23 -2.39 -4.42
C MET A 201 3.65 -3.80 -3.98
N ASP A 202 3.31 -4.17 -2.76
CA ASP A 202 3.77 -5.42 -2.13
C ASP A 202 5.31 -5.59 -2.22
N GLY A 203 6.07 -4.49 -2.07
CA GLY A 203 7.52 -4.45 -2.18
C GLY A 203 8.07 -4.33 -3.61
N GLN A 204 7.26 -4.52 -4.64
CA GLN A 204 7.67 -4.40 -6.04
C GLN A 204 7.47 -2.98 -6.56
N ARG A 205 8.45 -2.45 -7.27
CA ARG A 205 8.40 -1.08 -7.80
C ARG A 205 7.25 -0.90 -8.80
N MET A 206 6.45 0.13 -8.61
CA MET A 206 5.44 0.53 -9.57
C MET A 206 6.09 1.32 -10.73
N PRO A 207 5.77 0.99 -11.98
CA PRO A 207 6.28 1.73 -13.13
C PRO A 207 5.69 3.14 -13.15
N SER A 208 6.52 4.14 -13.41
CA SER A 208 6.10 5.52 -13.71
C SER A 208 5.92 5.69 -15.21
N ILE A 209 4.84 6.34 -15.61
CA ILE A 209 4.56 6.69 -17.01
C ILE A 209 5.30 8.00 -17.39
N GLY A 210 5.66 8.81 -16.41
CA GLY A 210 6.32 10.09 -16.59
C GLY A 210 7.83 9.97 -16.84
N THR A 211 8.41 10.97 -17.46
CA THR A 211 9.86 11.06 -17.76
C THR A 211 10.71 11.30 -16.50
N ASN A 212 10.09 11.70 -15.38
CA ASN A 212 10.75 12.14 -14.16
C ASN A 212 10.74 11.10 -13.02
N ARG A 213 10.45 9.83 -13.28
CA ARG A 213 10.36 8.73 -12.30
C ARG A 213 9.30 8.88 -11.21
N ALA A 214 8.65 10.03 -11.07
CA ALA A 214 7.62 10.23 -10.07
C ALA A 214 6.33 9.52 -10.51
N LEU A 215 5.74 8.71 -9.61
CA LEU A 215 4.44 8.10 -9.87
C LEU A 215 3.33 9.14 -9.63
N GLU A 216 2.40 9.21 -10.56
CA GLU A 216 1.22 10.07 -10.45
C GLU A 216 0.20 9.46 -9.48
N LEU A 217 0.30 9.81 -8.19
CA LEU A 217 -0.46 9.20 -7.11
C LEU A 217 -1.98 9.41 -7.21
N HIS A 218 -2.42 10.44 -7.92
CA HIS A 218 -3.84 10.71 -8.15
C HIS A 218 -4.50 9.70 -9.11
N THR A 219 -3.71 9.00 -9.93
CA THR A 219 -4.20 7.97 -10.85
C THR A 219 -4.45 6.63 -10.17
N VAL A 220 -3.84 6.44 -9.01
CA VAL A 220 -3.88 5.18 -8.26
C VAL A 220 -4.97 5.25 -7.19
N SER A 221 -5.86 4.25 -7.20
CA SER A 221 -6.93 4.17 -6.21
C SER A 221 -6.42 3.60 -4.89
N ALA A 222 -6.68 4.30 -3.80
CA ALA A 222 -6.35 3.85 -2.46
C ALA A 222 -7.21 2.66 -1.97
N THR A 223 -8.40 2.48 -2.54
CA THR A 223 -9.33 1.39 -2.16
C THR A 223 -8.84 -0.01 -2.52
N LEU A 224 -7.79 -0.11 -3.36
CA LEU A 224 -7.18 -1.37 -3.76
C LEU A 224 -6.25 -1.95 -2.68
N TYR A 225 -5.86 -1.13 -1.71
CA TYR A 225 -4.84 -1.45 -0.72
C TYR A 225 -5.46 -1.60 0.67
N GLU A 226 -4.84 -2.40 1.49
CA GLU A 226 -5.19 -2.58 2.91
C GLU A 226 -4.43 -1.61 3.79
N GLN A 227 -3.16 -1.40 3.46
CA GLN A 227 -2.25 -0.57 4.23
C GLN A 227 -1.34 0.25 3.33
N MET A 228 -0.88 1.37 3.86
CA MET A 228 0.21 2.17 3.32
C MET A 228 1.36 2.24 4.31
N GLU A 229 2.55 1.90 3.85
CA GLU A 229 3.77 2.01 4.63
C GLU A 229 4.65 3.11 4.03
N MET A 230 4.91 4.15 4.77
CA MET A 230 5.90 5.16 4.41
C MET A 230 7.23 4.84 5.08
N ILE A 231 8.14 4.26 4.33
CA ILE A 231 9.47 3.87 4.78
C ILE A 231 10.41 5.06 4.60
N LYS A 232 10.94 5.58 5.71
CA LYS A 232 11.81 6.77 5.75
C LYS A 232 13.27 6.43 6.00
N GLY A 233 13.53 5.30 6.62
CA GLY A 233 14.89 4.74 6.79
C GLY A 233 15.06 3.58 5.84
N LEU A 234 15.99 3.69 4.89
CA LEU A 234 16.26 2.61 3.95
C LEU A 234 17.08 1.52 4.64
N THR A 235 16.72 0.27 4.36
CA THR A 235 17.51 -0.92 4.68
C THR A 235 18.46 -1.24 3.52
N PRO A 236 19.54 -2.00 3.72
CA PRO A 236 20.51 -2.32 2.68
C PRO A 236 19.93 -3.04 1.45
N ASP A 237 18.81 -3.73 1.62
CA ASP A 237 18.05 -4.40 0.56
C ASP A 237 17.15 -3.47 -0.25
N ALA A 238 16.96 -2.21 0.23
CA ALA A 238 16.13 -1.25 -0.45
C ALA A 238 16.83 -0.64 -1.67
N SER A 239 16.04 -0.25 -2.66
CA SER A 239 16.54 0.41 -3.86
C SER A 239 17.21 1.74 -3.54
N ALA A 240 18.44 1.94 -4.04
CA ALA A 240 19.25 3.14 -3.78
C ALA A 240 18.66 4.44 -4.36
N ASP A 241 17.66 4.37 -5.21
CA ASP A 241 17.00 5.52 -5.83
C ASP A 241 15.87 6.13 -4.98
N SER A 242 15.60 5.58 -3.79
CA SER A 242 14.59 6.06 -2.85
C SER A 242 15.17 6.94 -1.73
N LEU A 243 15.99 7.93 -2.07
CA LEU A 243 16.71 8.78 -1.11
C LEU A 243 15.79 9.51 -0.11
N GLY A 244 14.62 9.98 -0.56
CA GLY A 244 13.65 10.64 0.31
C GLY A 244 12.83 9.64 1.14
N GLY A 245 12.46 8.54 0.53
CA GLY A 245 11.67 7.48 1.14
C GLY A 245 10.96 6.60 0.10
N ASN A 246 10.38 5.51 0.60
CA ASN A 246 9.59 4.58 -0.19
C ASN A 246 8.17 4.49 0.37
N LEU A 247 7.18 4.72 -0.48
CA LEU A 247 5.77 4.45 -0.18
C LEU A 247 5.44 3.04 -0.66
N ASN A 248 5.28 2.11 0.27
CA ASN A 248 4.85 0.75 -0.04
C ASN A 248 3.34 0.60 0.15
N LEU A 249 2.65 0.24 -0.91
CA LEU A 249 1.21 0.02 -0.95
C LEU A 249 0.96 -1.49 -0.79
N LYS A 250 0.42 -1.91 0.33
CA LYS A 250 0.13 -3.32 0.58
C LYS A 250 -1.28 -3.67 0.13
N THR A 251 -1.38 -4.66 -0.74
CA THR A 251 -2.65 -5.23 -1.16
C THR A 251 -3.16 -6.21 -0.11
N ARG A 252 -4.48 -6.34 -0.03
CA ARG A 252 -5.11 -7.27 0.90
C ARG A 252 -4.72 -8.72 0.60
N SER A 253 -4.46 -9.53 1.63
CA SER A 253 -4.21 -10.98 1.45
C SER A 253 -5.50 -11.75 1.67
N THR A 254 -5.81 -12.64 0.73
CA THR A 254 -6.97 -13.52 0.82
C THR A 254 -6.73 -14.73 1.71
N LEU A 255 -5.46 -15.15 1.85
CA LEU A 255 -5.09 -16.28 2.71
C LEU A 255 -5.31 -16.01 4.21
N ASN A 256 -5.48 -14.73 4.58
CA ASN A 256 -5.77 -14.31 5.97
C ASN A 256 -7.26 -14.38 6.31
N MET A 257 -8.12 -14.60 5.31
CA MET A 257 -9.56 -14.64 5.53
C MET A 257 -9.98 -15.98 6.12
N LYS A 258 -10.78 -15.95 7.19
CA LYS A 258 -11.47 -17.14 7.71
C LYS A 258 -12.72 -17.47 6.91
N GLU A 259 -13.35 -16.46 6.34
CA GLU A 259 -14.49 -16.63 5.47
C GLU A 259 -14.02 -17.20 4.13
N LYS A 260 -14.73 -18.22 3.64
CA LYS A 260 -14.41 -18.80 2.33
C LYS A 260 -14.49 -17.75 1.21
N ARG A 261 -15.44 -16.82 1.32
CA ARG A 261 -15.71 -15.82 0.30
C ARG A 261 -16.17 -14.50 0.92
N ARG A 262 -15.66 -13.39 0.39
CA ARG A 262 -16.09 -12.04 0.72
C ARG A 262 -16.32 -11.25 -0.57
N MET A 263 -17.43 -10.57 -0.65
CA MET A 263 -17.74 -9.65 -1.73
C MET A 263 -18.17 -8.31 -1.13
N THR A 264 -17.55 -7.23 -1.59
CA THR A 264 -17.91 -5.88 -1.21
C THR A 264 -18.19 -5.05 -2.45
N PHE A 265 -19.25 -4.27 -2.37
CA PHE A 265 -19.71 -3.42 -3.43
C PHE A 265 -19.95 -2.01 -2.89
N SER A 266 -19.51 -1.00 -3.63
CA SER A 266 -19.76 0.40 -3.30
C SER A 266 -20.13 1.15 -4.58
N SER A 267 -21.19 1.93 -4.53
CA SER A 267 -21.63 2.81 -5.60
C SER A 267 -21.90 4.21 -5.07
N THR A 268 -21.32 5.20 -5.70
CA THR A 268 -21.49 6.61 -5.35
C THR A 268 -21.76 7.40 -6.61
N VAL A 269 -22.69 8.33 -6.57
CA VAL A 269 -22.96 9.28 -7.65
C VAL A 269 -22.56 10.67 -7.18
N ARG A 270 -21.73 11.36 -7.96
CA ARG A 270 -21.30 12.73 -7.72
C ARG A 270 -22.06 13.66 -8.65
N GLY A 271 -22.59 14.75 -8.10
CA GLY A 271 -23.17 15.83 -8.88
C GLY A 271 -22.13 16.90 -9.23
N ALA A 272 -22.08 17.32 -10.48
CA ALA A 272 -21.28 18.49 -10.87
C ALA A 272 -22.14 19.75 -10.82
N PRO A 273 -21.72 20.81 -10.13
CA PRO A 273 -22.45 22.08 -10.10
C PRO A 273 -22.58 22.72 -11.50
N PRO A 274 -23.64 23.49 -11.79
CA PRO A 274 -23.87 24.08 -13.10
C PRO A 274 -22.74 24.99 -13.62
N TRP A 275 -22.02 25.67 -12.72
CA TRP A 275 -20.88 26.52 -13.11
C TRP A 275 -19.68 25.75 -13.64
N THR A 276 -19.59 24.43 -13.41
CA THR A 276 -18.57 23.57 -14.01
C THR A 276 -18.93 23.15 -15.43
N GLU A 277 -20.15 23.43 -15.87
CA GLU A 277 -20.67 23.08 -17.20
C GLU A 277 -20.30 24.08 -18.30
N GLN A 278 -19.64 25.19 -17.97
CA GLN A 278 -19.25 26.22 -18.94
C GLN A 278 -18.22 25.76 -20.00
N ILE A 279 -18.07 24.45 -20.17
CA ILE A 279 -17.08 23.90 -21.08
C ILE A 279 -17.78 23.24 -22.27
N PRO A 280 -17.67 23.84 -23.47
CA PRO A 280 -18.38 23.36 -24.66
C PRO A 280 -17.98 21.96 -25.16
N LEU A 281 -16.88 21.41 -24.68
CA LEU A 281 -16.32 20.12 -25.15
C LEU A 281 -16.59 18.95 -24.17
N ARG A 282 -17.34 19.19 -23.15
CA ARG A 282 -17.68 18.15 -22.18
C ARG A 282 -18.86 17.33 -22.68
N ALA A 283 -18.77 16.01 -22.52
CA ALA A 283 -19.97 15.19 -22.54
C ALA A 283 -20.87 15.68 -21.41
N ALA A 284 -21.96 16.34 -21.75
CA ALA A 284 -22.78 17.11 -20.82
C ALA A 284 -23.65 16.17 -19.99
N HIS A 285 -23.08 15.51 -18.98
CA HIS A 285 -23.85 14.85 -17.95
C HIS A 285 -23.48 15.40 -16.58
N ARG A 286 -24.50 15.64 -15.78
CA ARG A 286 -24.38 16.25 -14.44
C ARG A 286 -23.93 15.27 -13.36
N TYR A 287 -23.98 13.99 -13.66
CA TYR A 287 -23.76 12.93 -12.69
C TYR A 287 -22.53 12.11 -13.08
N HIS A 288 -21.65 11.95 -12.14
CA HIS A 288 -20.40 11.24 -12.31
C HIS A 288 -20.38 10.00 -11.38
N PRO A 289 -20.50 8.80 -11.92
CA PRO A 289 -20.52 7.59 -11.12
C PRO A 289 -19.14 7.21 -10.61
N LEU A 290 -19.12 6.68 -9.41
CA LEU A 290 -18.00 5.94 -8.85
C LEU A 290 -18.52 4.57 -8.44
N PHE A 291 -17.88 3.54 -8.93
CA PHE A 291 -18.24 2.15 -8.69
C PHE A 291 -17.00 1.38 -8.25
N THR A 292 -17.12 0.58 -7.20
CA THR A 292 -16.06 -0.31 -6.74
C THR A 292 -16.66 -1.67 -6.40
N LEU A 293 -16.08 -2.72 -6.94
CA LEU A 293 -16.40 -4.11 -6.65
C LEU A 293 -15.12 -4.81 -6.20
N SER A 294 -15.16 -5.46 -5.06
CA SER A 294 -14.08 -6.33 -4.58
C SER A 294 -14.63 -7.72 -4.31
N TYR A 295 -13.97 -8.71 -4.87
CA TYR A 295 -14.24 -10.11 -4.68
C TYR A 295 -13.03 -10.82 -4.13
N GLN A 296 -13.19 -11.65 -3.13
CA GLN A 296 -12.13 -12.41 -2.47
C GLN A 296 -12.65 -13.81 -2.15
N GLU A 297 -11.88 -14.84 -2.49
CA GLU A 297 -12.24 -16.22 -2.17
C GLU A 297 -11.00 -17.08 -1.91
N ASN A 298 -11.14 -17.99 -0.94
CA ASN A 298 -10.14 -18.99 -0.59
C ASN A 298 -10.58 -20.37 -1.05
N PHE A 299 -9.66 -21.08 -1.67
CA PHE A 299 -9.83 -22.43 -2.15
C PHE A 299 -8.86 -23.38 -1.44
N SER A 300 -9.28 -24.63 -1.33
CA SER A 300 -8.45 -25.74 -0.85
C SER A 300 -8.05 -26.57 -2.08
N VAL A 301 -6.78 -26.64 -2.38
CA VAL A 301 -6.24 -27.29 -3.58
C VAL A 301 -5.14 -28.28 -3.17
N LEU A 302 -5.06 -29.43 -3.86
CA LEU A 302 -4.03 -30.45 -3.69
C LEU A 302 -3.96 -31.04 -2.26
N GLY A 303 -5.08 -31.08 -1.55
CA GLY A 303 -5.18 -31.71 -0.22
C GLY A 303 -4.92 -30.79 0.98
N ASP A 304 -4.45 -29.58 0.76
CA ASP A 304 -4.27 -28.58 1.81
C ASP A 304 -5.51 -27.69 2.00
N THR A 305 -5.72 -27.20 3.21
CA THR A 305 -6.86 -26.33 3.52
C THR A 305 -6.53 -24.85 3.29
N GLN A 306 -7.38 -24.15 2.54
CA GLN A 306 -7.30 -22.71 2.30
C GLN A 306 -5.91 -22.22 1.85
N ASN A 307 -5.31 -22.94 0.92
CA ASN A 307 -3.97 -22.66 0.43
C ASN A 307 -3.91 -21.85 -0.86
N LEU A 308 -5.04 -21.65 -1.55
CA LEU A 308 -5.15 -20.82 -2.74
C LEU A 308 -6.13 -19.67 -2.50
N GLY A 309 -5.63 -18.45 -2.56
CA GLY A 309 -6.43 -17.24 -2.44
C GLY A 309 -6.53 -16.50 -3.76
N VAL A 310 -7.73 -16.05 -4.12
CA VAL A 310 -7.98 -15.25 -5.32
C VAL A 310 -8.70 -13.97 -4.91
N GLN A 311 -8.17 -12.83 -5.37
CA GLN A 311 -8.78 -11.51 -5.19
C GLN A 311 -8.94 -10.85 -6.55
N ALA A 312 -10.11 -10.24 -6.77
CA ALA A 312 -10.38 -9.39 -7.92
C ALA A 312 -11.01 -8.08 -7.45
N ASN A 313 -10.44 -6.95 -7.87
CA ASN A 313 -10.98 -5.63 -7.61
C ASN A 313 -11.22 -4.92 -8.93
N VAL A 314 -12.39 -4.32 -9.06
CA VAL A 314 -12.75 -3.49 -10.21
C VAL A 314 -13.23 -2.15 -9.70
N ARG A 315 -12.68 -1.07 -10.27
CA ARG A 315 -13.13 0.30 -9.98
C ARG A 315 -13.34 1.06 -11.28
N TYR A 316 -14.47 1.73 -11.33
CA TYR A 316 -14.76 2.77 -12.30
C TYR A 316 -15.02 4.08 -11.55
N SER A 317 -14.38 5.16 -11.96
CA SER A 317 -14.60 6.47 -11.35
C SER A 317 -14.62 7.53 -12.43
N GLU A 318 -15.65 8.31 -12.45
CA GLU A 318 -15.74 9.54 -13.22
C GLU A 318 -15.73 10.74 -12.30
N ASN A 319 -14.95 11.76 -12.61
CA ASN A 319 -14.83 12.98 -11.82
C ASN A 319 -14.66 14.19 -12.73
N ALA A 320 -15.39 15.24 -12.47
CA ALA A 320 -15.21 16.54 -13.09
C ALA A 320 -14.64 17.52 -12.07
N ILE A 321 -13.50 18.08 -12.39
CA ILE A 321 -12.77 19.00 -11.54
C ILE A 321 -12.63 20.31 -12.30
N GLY A 322 -12.89 21.42 -11.63
CA GLY A 322 -12.73 22.74 -12.22
C GLY A 322 -12.08 23.69 -11.22
N GLY A 323 -11.23 24.56 -11.72
CA GLY A 323 -10.58 25.59 -10.93
C GLY A 323 -10.07 26.72 -11.77
N VAL A 324 -10.03 27.92 -11.19
CA VAL A 324 -9.41 29.09 -11.80
C VAL A 324 -8.10 29.37 -11.07
N VAL A 325 -7.00 29.36 -11.81
CA VAL A 325 -5.66 29.68 -11.30
C VAL A 325 -5.22 31.00 -11.91
N VAL A 326 -4.89 31.96 -11.07
CA VAL A 326 -4.38 33.26 -11.49
C VAL A 326 -2.94 33.38 -11.01
N ASN A 327 -2.02 33.45 -11.96
CA ASN A 327 -0.60 33.67 -11.68
C ASN A 327 -0.20 35.08 -12.11
N ARG A 328 0.56 35.76 -11.25
CA ARG A 328 1.15 37.05 -11.51
C ARG A 328 2.63 37.00 -11.22
N ASN A 329 3.45 37.15 -12.24
CA ASN A 329 4.88 37.25 -12.08
C ASN A 329 5.31 38.71 -12.17
N TYR A 330 6.06 39.16 -11.18
CA TYR A 330 6.52 40.53 -11.09
C TYR A 330 7.98 40.58 -11.56
N GLN A 331 8.26 41.55 -12.44
CA GLN A 331 9.61 41.88 -12.81
C GLN A 331 10.18 42.91 -11.84
N ALA A 332 11.47 42.76 -11.51
CA ALA A 332 12.17 43.70 -10.67
C ALA A 332 11.45 43.93 -9.30
N ALA A 333 11.08 42.85 -8.59
CA ALA A 333 10.32 42.90 -7.35
C ALA A 333 10.96 43.77 -6.25
N THR A 334 12.27 44.06 -6.36
CA THR A 334 13.01 44.97 -5.49
C THR A 334 13.05 46.41 -5.98
N ALA A 335 12.57 46.70 -7.21
CA ALA A 335 12.51 48.03 -7.73
C ALA A 335 11.14 48.69 -7.47
N SER A 336 11.12 50.02 -7.43
CA SER A 336 9.86 50.78 -7.29
C SER A 336 9.70 51.65 -8.54
N PRO A 337 8.57 51.50 -9.27
CA PRO A 337 7.53 50.51 -9.06
C PRO A 337 7.86 49.14 -9.62
N ALA A 338 7.49 48.08 -8.88
CA ALA A 338 7.47 46.75 -9.43
C ALA A 338 6.26 46.62 -10.38
N TYR A 339 6.43 45.91 -11.49
CA TYR A 339 5.34 45.70 -12.45
C TYR A 339 5.09 44.24 -12.77
N VAL A 340 3.86 43.91 -13.12
CA VAL A 340 3.48 42.56 -13.57
C VAL A 340 3.88 42.41 -15.03
N TRP A 341 4.83 41.53 -15.30
CA TRP A 341 5.29 41.25 -16.67
C TRP A 341 4.63 40.02 -17.29
N ASP A 342 4.16 39.08 -16.45
CA ASP A 342 3.46 37.87 -16.88
C ASP A 342 2.19 37.71 -16.04
N TYR A 343 1.06 37.72 -16.70
CA TYR A 343 -0.25 37.50 -16.10
C TYR A 343 -0.94 36.35 -16.81
N SER A 344 -1.20 35.26 -16.09
CA SER A 344 -1.91 34.14 -16.65
C SER A 344 -3.16 33.79 -15.85
N VAL A 345 -4.28 33.70 -16.54
CA VAL A 345 -5.52 33.15 -16.03
C VAL A 345 -5.77 31.82 -16.70
N ARG A 346 -5.80 30.77 -15.93
CA ARG A 346 -6.09 29.44 -16.41
C ARG A 346 -7.42 28.97 -15.85
N ASN A 347 -8.38 28.77 -16.73
CA ASN A 347 -9.59 28.03 -16.43
C ASN A 347 -9.31 26.54 -16.67
N ASN A 348 -8.87 25.86 -15.63
CA ASN A 348 -8.58 24.45 -15.71
C ASN A 348 -9.85 23.65 -15.43
N PHE A 349 -10.34 22.97 -16.45
CA PHE A 349 -11.42 22.02 -16.32
C PHE A 349 -10.91 20.66 -16.80
N ASN A 350 -11.10 19.65 -15.96
CA ASN A 350 -10.68 18.30 -16.26
C ASN A 350 -11.84 17.34 -16.03
N ASN A 351 -12.21 16.60 -17.04
CA ASN A 351 -13.07 15.44 -16.91
C ASN A 351 -12.20 14.19 -16.92
N ARG A 352 -12.11 13.54 -15.76
CA ARG A 352 -11.25 12.39 -15.53
C ARG A 352 -12.10 11.13 -15.42
N VAL A 353 -11.76 10.13 -16.23
CA VAL A 353 -12.32 8.78 -16.17
C VAL A 353 -11.20 7.81 -15.80
N GLN A 354 -11.39 7.09 -14.71
CA GLN A 354 -10.41 6.09 -14.23
C GLN A 354 -11.06 4.70 -14.23
N LYS A 355 -10.35 3.74 -14.82
CA LYS A 355 -10.71 2.33 -14.83
C LYS A 355 -9.55 1.55 -14.24
N ASN A 356 -9.78 0.88 -13.12
CA ASN A 356 -8.78 0.09 -12.44
C ASN A 356 -9.28 -1.35 -12.32
N VAL A 357 -8.44 -2.30 -12.65
CA VAL A 357 -8.65 -3.73 -12.41
C VAL A 357 -7.41 -4.28 -11.74
N ASN A 358 -7.59 -4.94 -10.62
CA ASN A 358 -6.52 -5.63 -9.92
C ASN A 358 -6.94 -7.08 -9.70
N VAL A 359 -6.09 -8.01 -10.09
CA VAL A 359 -6.27 -9.45 -9.82
C VAL A 359 -5.02 -9.95 -9.11
N LYS A 360 -5.22 -10.51 -7.92
CA LYS A 360 -4.16 -11.11 -7.12
C LYS A 360 -4.49 -12.57 -6.85
N THR A 361 -3.53 -13.43 -7.08
CA THR A 361 -3.60 -14.85 -6.74
C THR A 361 -2.44 -15.19 -5.82
N GLU A 362 -2.74 -15.80 -4.69
CA GLU A 362 -1.76 -16.23 -3.70
C GLU A 362 -1.89 -17.75 -3.51
N TYR A 363 -0.80 -18.48 -3.69
CA TYR A 363 -0.76 -19.90 -3.47
C TYR A 363 0.29 -20.24 -2.44
N ARG A 364 -0.12 -20.91 -1.35
CA ARG A 364 0.78 -21.39 -0.30
C ARG A 364 1.29 -22.77 -0.70
N LEU A 365 2.58 -22.83 -1.03
CA LEU A 365 3.27 -24.08 -1.39
C LEU A 365 3.65 -24.89 -0.15
N SER A 366 4.03 -24.21 0.93
CA SER A 366 4.40 -24.78 2.23
C SER A 366 4.25 -23.72 3.32
N ASP A 367 4.56 -24.07 4.56
CA ASP A 367 4.53 -23.12 5.68
C ASP A 367 5.53 -21.97 5.53
N SER A 368 6.61 -22.21 4.79
CA SER A 368 7.69 -21.24 4.55
C SER A 368 7.71 -20.65 3.14
N ALA A 369 6.86 -21.15 2.23
CA ALA A 369 6.87 -20.73 0.82
C ALA A 369 5.49 -20.36 0.31
N LYS A 370 5.41 -19.16 -0.26
CA LYS A 370 4.19 -18.61 -0.87
C LYS A 370 4.52 -18.08 -2.27
N PHE A 371 3.68 -18.43 -3.23
CA PHE A 371 3.70 -17.87 -4.58
C PHE A 371 2.61 -16.82 -4.71
N THR A 372 2.94 -15.63 -5.24
CA THR A 372 1.99 -14.55 -5.42
C THR A 372 2.10 -13.99 -6.83
N VAL A 373 0.98 -13.89 -7.52
CA VAL A 373 0.84 -13.16 -8.78
C VAL A 373 -0.12 -12.00 -8.56
N ASN A 374 0.34 -10.79 -8.83
CA ASN A 374 -0.46 -9.59 -8.72
C ASN A 374 -0.44 -8.83 -10.05
N THR A 375 -1.61 -8.63 -10.66
CA THR A 375 -1.77 -7.94 -11.92
C THR A 375 -2.61 -6.70 -11.71
N LEU A 376 -2.08 -5.54 -12.07
CA LEU A 376 -2.76 -4.26 -12.01
C LEU A 376 -2.92 -3.68 -13.41
N PHE A 377 -4.16 -3.44 -13.81
CA PHE A 377 -4.50 -2.63 -14.97
C PHE A 377 -5.06 -1.29 -14.50
N ASN A 378 -4.43 -0.21 -14.94
CA ASN A 378 -4.86 1.15 -14.65
C ASN A 378 -4.97 1.94 -15.94
N HIS A 379 -6.17 2.42 -16.24
CA HIS A 379 -6.43 3.25 -17.40
C HIS A 379 -7.06 4.58 -16.96
N ASN A 380 -6.32 5.66 -17.12
CA ASN A 380 -6.74 7.01 -16.78
C ASN A 380 -6.90 7.83 -18.07
N ILE A 381 -8.09 8.39 -18.26
CA ILE A 381 -8.41 9.28 -19.36
C ILE A 381 -8.69 10.65 -18.78
N GLU A 382 -7.96 11.64 -19.22
CA GLU A 382 -8.14 13.03 -18.82
C GLU A 382 -8.47 13.89 -20.02
N ARG A 383 -9.52 14.68 -19.90
CA ARG A 383 -9.93 15.66 -20.91
C ARG A 383 -9.80 17.04 -20.32
N HIS A 384 -8.67 17.67 -20.57
CA HIS A 384 -8.37 19.00 -20.07
C HIS A 384 -8.85 20.07 -21.02
N ARG A 385 -9.37 21.16 -20.44
CA ARG A 385 -9.39 22.46 -21.08
C ARG A 385 -8.55 23.42 -20.27
N ARG A 386 -7.55 23.99 -20.88
CA ARG A 386 -6.78 25.07 -20.30
C ARG A 386 -7.24 26.40 -20.90
N GLY A 387 -7.32 27.43 -20.08
CA GLY A 387 -7.71 28.76 -20.50
C GLY A 387 -6.50 29.62 -20.91
N TYR A 388 -6.66 30.91 -20.83
CA TYR A 388 -5.82 31.91 -21.42
C TYR A 388 -4.58 32.26 -20.60
N THR A 389 -3.46 32.43 -21.28
CA THR A 389 -2.29 33.12 -20.75
C THR A 389 -2.18 34.45 -21.46
N MET A 390 -2.32 35.54 -20.74
CA MET A 390 -1.95 36.86 -21.24
C MET A 390 -0.55 37.19 -20.74
N ARG A 391 0.37 37.42 -21.64
CA ARG A 391 1.66 37.96 -21.31
C ARG A 391 1.68 39.40 -21.78
N ALA A 392 1.95 40.31 -20.87
CA ALA A 392 2.36 41.64 -21.24
C ALA A 392 3.74 41.50 -21.85
N TYR A 393 3.82 41.47 -23.18
CA TYR A 393 5.08 41.41 -23.89
C TYR A 393 5.76 42.78 -23.88
N THR A 394 6.82 42.92 -23.15
CA THR A 394 7.63 44.12 -23.11
C THR A 394 8.89 44.05 -24.01
N GLY A 395 8.94 43.05 -24.90
CA GLY A 395 10.09 42.82 -25.78
C GLY A 395 11.34 42.25 -25.08
N SER A 396 11.47 42.47 -23.80
CA SER A 396 12.55 41.95 -22.95
C SER A 396 12.07 41.82 -21.50
N ALA A 397 12.48 40.75 -20.85
CA ALA A 397 12.23 40.57 -19.42
C ALA A 397 12.91 41.64 -18.54
N THR A 398 13.77 42.45 -19.12
CA THR A 398 14.48 43.54 -18.46
C THR A 398 13.94 44.93 -18.83
N ALA A 399 12.93 45.01 -19.72
CA ALA A 399 12.31 46.28 -20.04
C ALA A 399 11.57 46.86 -18.83
N VAL A 400 11.90 48.07 -18.47
CA VAL A 400 11.21 48.83 -17.44
C VAL A 400 10.06 49.59 -18.12
N PRO A 401 8.80 49.50 -17.60
CA PRO A 401 7.71 50.30 -18.13
C PRO A 401 8.05 51.77 -18.03
N SER A 402 7.86 52.49 -19.11
CA SER A 402 7.94 53.97 -19.12
C SER A 402 6.53 54.54 -19.07
N ALA A 403 6.36 55.77 -18.68
CA ALA A 403 5.06 56.46 -18.65
C ALA A 403 4.43 56.60 -20.07
N THR A 404 5.17 56.22 -21.12
CA THR A 404 4.78 56.36 -22.53
C THR A 404 4.79 55.07 -23.32
N SER A 405 5.07 53.95 -22.69
CA SER A 405 5.10 52.61 -23.34
C SER A 405 4.31 51.55 -22.54
#